data_2983106e1cc2871a32e86c6f811d60b7
#
_entry.id   2983106e1cc2871a32e86c6f811d60b7
#
_cell.length_a   1.000
_cell.length_b   1.000
_cell.length_c   1.000
_cell.angle_alpha   90.00
_cell.angle_beta   90.00
_cell.angle_gamma   90.00
#
_symmetry.space_group_name_H-M   'P 1'
#
loop_
_entity.id
_entity.type
_entity.pdbx_description
1 polymer ?
#
loop_
_entity_poly.entity_id
_entity_poly.type
_entity_poly.pdbx_seq_one_letter_code
_entity_poly.pdbx_strand_id
1 'polypeptide(L)'
;MTYKLSTKKLSSCAPPHKTRELGANHSFLYIQSAIMRYQKFQPVSELKPFVECYFIWEGKAHSGLQVQSPPNAFCSMVFNYGDPYTASQNNAPPMEVPKAFLSGQFTANYTLELKGMIAVAGIVLKPCTVHNMFGSRMSELVNSRAALSFFPGLPVDILWSAVKNETADEGKIKILEQLIISYLPAIKSNISIIDEAVEYIDTCKGCISVEAVAEKLNISRRYLEKKFLEKVGVSPKFYARIKRFGALSNKIAHQEKIDWQEIVLEFDFHDQSHLVKEFMEFNQMNPSQYHLLHRELTRFVK
;
A
#
# COMPACT_ATOMS: atom_id res chain seq x y z
N MET A 1 1.01 5.59 2.52
CA MET A 1 1.15 5.36 1.06
C MET A 1 1.63 6.66 0.46
N THR A 2 2.85 6.71 -0.03
CA THR A 2 3.50 7.93 -0.51
C THR A 2 3.66 7.81 -2.03
N TYR A 3 3.08 8.74 -2.78
CA TYR A 3 3.16 8.76 -4.24
C TYR A 3 4.17 9.81 -4.68
N LYS A 4 4.96 9.50 -5.70
CA LYS A 4 5.96 10.39 -6.29
C LYS A 4 5.41 11.04 -7.56
N LEU A 5 5.54 12.35 -7.65
CA LEU A 5 5.14 13.17 -8.80
C LEU A 5 6.35 13.52 -9.67
N SER A 6 6.22 13.36 -10.96
CA SER A 6 7.19 13.88 -11.94
C SER A 6 6.85 15.35 -12.20
N THR A 7 7.76 16.27 -11.86
CA THR A 7 7.55 17.72 -12.03
C THR A 7 8.11 18.18 -13.35
N LYS A 8 7.25 18.61 -14.29
CA LYS A 8 7.60 19.59 -15.33
C LYS A 8 7.16 20.98 -14.85
N LYS A 9 8.05 21.98 -15.03
CA LYS A 9 7.86 23.39 -14.62
C LYS A 9 6.52 23.98 -15.07
N LEU A 10 5.83 24.69 -14.17
CA LEU A 10 4.60 25.40 -14.43
C LEU A 10 4.66 26.86 -14.00
N SER A 11 4.05 27.71 -14.82
CA SER A 11 3.83 29.13 -14.60
C SER A 11 2.53 29.37 -13.82
N SER A 12 2.52 30.48 -13.08
CA SER A 12 1.55 31.00 -12.11
C SER A 12 0.06 30.94 -12.47
N CYS A 13 -0.79 30.50 -11.54
CA CYS A 13 -2.14 30.98 -11.33
C CYS A 13 -2.63 30.71 -9.89
N ALA A 14 -3.38 31.69 -9.34
CA ALA A 14 -3.76 31.82 -7.94
C ALA A 14 -4.91 30.89 -7.48
N PRO A 15 -5.08 30.67 -6.14
CA PRO A 15 -6.00 29.68 -5.59
C PRO A 15 -7.39 30.27 -5.29
N PRO A 16 -8.46 29.47 -5.24
CA PRO A 16 -9.71 29.78 -4.59
C PRO A 16 -9.94 29.06 -3.25
N HIS A 17 -10.30 29.89 -2.29
CA HIS A 17 -11.19 29.71 -1.12
C HIS A 17 -11.18 28.49 -0.19
N LYS A 18 -11.06 28.86 1.08
CA LYS A 18 -11.29 28.25 2.42
C LYS A 18 -12.10 26.94 2.45
N THR A 19 -11.50 25.93 3.07
CA THR A 19 -12.14 24.70 3.51
C THR A 19 -12.30 24.66 5.03
N ARG A 20 -13.46 24.18 5.48
CA ARG A 20 -13.79 23.84 6.87
C ARG A 20 -12.98 22.62 7.31
N GLU A 21 -12.53 22.67 8.57
CA GLU A 21 -11.88 21.54 9.25
C GLU A 21 -12.85 20.36 9.38
N LEU A 22 -12.48 19.25 8.80
CA LEU A 22 -13.04 17.91 9.06
C LEU A 22 -11.88 16.98 9.37
N GLY A 23 -12.05 16.16 10.39
CA GLY A 23 -11.07 15.38 11.11
C GLY A 23 -10.01 14.63 10.29
N ALA A 24 -8.88 14.43 10.92
CA ALA A 24 -7.58 13.97 10.48
C ALA A 24 -7.56 12.60 9.76
N ASN A 25 -8.06 12.49 8.52
CA ASN A 25 -7.85 11.31 7.66
C ASN A 25 -8.01 11.59 6.16
N HIS A 26 -7.93 12.84 5.72
CA HIS A 26 -8.07 13.20 4.31
C HIS A 26 -6.70 13.56 3.72
N SER A 27 -6.07 12.60 3.04
CA SER A 27 -4.90 12.89 2.21
C SER A 27 -5.38 13.34 0.83
N PHE A 28 -5.42 14.63 0.59
CA PHE A 28 -5.62 15.17 -0.75
C PHE A 28 -4.29 15.13 -1.51
N LEU A 29 -4.22 14.33 -2.55
CA LEU A 29 -3.15 14.40 -3.55
C LEU A 29 -3.52 15.48 -4.57
N TYR A 30 -2.98 16.70 -4.37
CA TYR A 30 -2.97 17.70 -5.42
C TYR A 30 -1.88 17.36 -6.43
N ILE A 31 -2.26 16.71 -7.52
CA ILE A 31 -1.45 16.61 -8.72
C ILE A 31 -1.76 17.83 -9.56
N GLN A 32 -0.77 18.60 -9.94
CA GLN A 32 -0.84 19.95 -10.55
C GLN A 32 -1.68 20.08 -11.84
N SER A 33 -2.52 19.12 -12.19
CA SER A 33 -3.42 19.18 -13.34
C SER A 33 -4.65 18.26 -13.25
N ALA A 34 -4.88 17.58 -12.12
CA ALA A 34 -6.02 16.69 -11.95
C ALA A 34 -6.62 16.87 -10.56
N ILE A 35 -7.91 17.09 -10.49
CA ILE A 35 -8.65 17.05 -9.21
C ILE A 35 -8.90 15.56 -8.94
N MET A 36 -8.02 14.95 -8.15
CA MET A 36 -8.15 13.56 -7.76
C MET A 36 -8.37 13.47 -6.24
N ARG A 37 -9.44 12.81 -5.86
CA ARG A 37 -9.78 12.52 -4.48
C ARG A 37 -9.29 11.12 -4.12
N TYR A 38 -8.41 11.02 -3.13
CA TYR A 38 -8.03 9.75 -2.52
C TYR A 38 -8.43 9.77 -1.05
N GLN A 39 -9.33 8.88 -0.67
CA GLN A 39 -9.87 8.82 0.69
C GLN A 39 -9.69 7.43 1.27
N LYS A 40 -9.26 7.36 2.53
CA LYS A 40 -9.14 6.11 3.29
C LYS A 40 -10.24 6.01 4.34
N PHE A 41 -10.72 4.78 4.55
CA PHE A 41 -11.72 4.45 5.56
C PHE A 41 -11.16 3.34 6.46
N GLN A 42 -11.40 3.49 7.76
CA GLN A 42 -10.95 2.52 8.73
C GLN A 42 -11.91 1.33 8.79
N PRO A 43 -11.41 0.10 8.91
CA PRO A 43 -12.26 -1.07 9.11
C PRO A 43 -12.89 -1.05 10.50
N VAL A 44 -14.06 -1.69 10.62
CA VAL A 44 -14.67 -1.99 11.93
C VAL A 44 -13.71 -2.80 12.79
N SER A 45 -13.87 -2.73 14.11
CA SER A 45 -12.91 -3.30 15.07
C SER A 45 -12.61 -4.78 14.84
N GLU A 46 -13.60 -5.56 14.43
CA GLU A 46 -13.45 -6.99 14.16
C GLU A 46 -12.56 -7.29 12.95
N LEU A 47 -12.50 -6.40 11.96
CA LEU A 47 -11.73 -6.58 10.73
C LEU A 47 -10.31 -5.99 10.80
N LYS A 48 -9.99 -5.17 11.79
CA LYS A 48 -8.65 -4.56 11.95
C LYS A 48 -7.47 -5.55 11.94
N PRO A 49 -7.58 -6.78 12.46
CA PRO A 49 -6.50 -7.76 12.34
C PRO A 49 -6.21 -8.21 10.90
N PHE A 50 -7.15 -8.03 9.97
CA PHE A 50 -7.11 -8.57 8.61
C PHE A 50 -7.09 -7.49 7.53
N VAL A 51 -7.65 -6.33 7.82
CA VAL A 51 -7.77 -5.19 6.90
C VAL A 51 -7.00 -4.01 7.45
N GLU A 52 -6.14 -3.41 6.63
CA GLU A 52 -5.43 -2.18 6.98
C GLU A 52 -6.33 -0.96 6.81
N CYS A 53 -6.96 -0.84 5.65
CA CYS A 53 -7.96 0.19 5.35
C CYS A 53 -8.74 -0.18 4.08
N TYR A 54 -9.85 0.50 3.87
CA TYR A 54 -10.48 0.64 2.57
C TYR A 54 -10.05 1.95 1.93
N PHE A 55 -10.16 2.05 0.61
CA PHE A 55 -9.89 3.31 -0.08
C PHE A 55 -10.80 3.52 -1.27
N ILE A 56 -11.04 4.79 -1.57
CA ILE A 56 -11.69 5.25 -2.80
C ILE A 56 -10.74 6.24 -3.46
N TRP A 57 -10.56 6.09 -4.76
CA TRP A 57 -9.73 6.95 -5.58
C TRP A 57 -10.50 7.36 -6.82
N GLU A 58 -10.92 8.61 -6.90
CA GLU A 58 -11.76 9.13 -7.96
C GLU A 58 -11.27 10.48 -8.46
N GLY A 59 -11.53 10.74 -9.74
CA GLY A 59 -11.24 12.02 -10.36
C GLY A 59 -10.92 11.89 -11.83
N LYS A 60 -10.51 12.99 -12.45
CA LYS A 60 -10.16 13.04 -13.86
C LYS A 60 -8.65 13.18 -14.01
N ALA A 61 -8.03 12.20 -14.64
CA ALA A 61 -6.61 12.23 -14.99
C ALA A 61 -6.43 12.81 -16.38
N HIS A 62 -5.43 13.70 -16.54
CA HIS A 62 -4.98 14.11 -17.87
C HIS A 62 -4.17 12.99 -18.52
N SER A 63 -4.15 12.93 -19.85
CA SER A 63 -3.37 11.96 -20.59
C SER A 63 -1.89 12.03 -20.19
N GLY A 64 -1.29 10.87 -19.91
CA GLY A 64 0.10 10.75 -19.52
C GLY A 64 0.40 11.03 -18.05
N LEU A 65 -0.61 11.07 -17.18
CA LEU A 65 -0.36 11.17 -15.74
C LEU A 65 0.25 9.87 -15.22
N GLN A 66 1.50 9.97 -14.74
CA GLN A 66 2.20 8.85 -14.14
C GLN A 66 2.24 8.96 -12.61
N VAL A 67 1.84 7.88 -11.95
CA VAL A 67 1.89 7.74 -10.49
C VAL A 67 2.84 6.62 -10.15
N GLN A 68 3.93 6.94 -9.45
CA GLN A 68 4.87 5.93 -8.95
C GLN A 68 4.45 5.46 -7.57
N SER A 69 4.49 4.15 -7.36
CA SER A 69 4.22 3.52 -6.06
C SER A 69 5.44 2.71 -5.62
N PRO A 70 6.01 3.02 -4.45
CA PRO A 70 7.08 2.22 -3.88
C PRO A 70 6.56 0.86 -3.40
N PRO A 71 7.46 -0.09 -3.12
CA PRO A 71 7.11 -1.33 -2.46
C PRO A 71 6.32 -1.06 -1.19
N ASN A 72 5.33 -1.89 -0.96
CA ASN A 72 4.57 -1.85 0.27
C ASN A 72 4.34 -3.29 0.77
N ALA A 73 4.14 -3.43 2.06
CA ALA A 73 3.99 -4.73 2.72
C ALA A 73 2.53 -5.20 2.76
N PHE A 74 1.69 -4.81 1.81
CA PHE A 74 0.27 -5.12 1.78
C PHE A 74 -0.15 -5.77 0.47
N CYS A 75 -1.23 -6.52 0.52
CA CYS A 75 -1.98 -6.94 -0.66
C CYS A 75 -3.22 -6.06 -0.79
N SER A 76 -3.77 -5.93 -1.98
CA SER A 76 -4.99 -5.13 -2.18
C SER A 76 -5.95 -5.82 -3.13
N MET A 77 -7.22 -5.93 -2.74
CA MET A 77 -8.31 -6.21 -3.67
C MET A 77 -8.81 -4.89 -4.24
N VAL A 78 -8.87 -4.77 -5.54
CA VAL A 78 -9.14 -3.52 -6.24
C VAL A 78 -10.25 -3.72 -7.26
N PHE A 79 -11.20 -2.79 -7.27
CA PHE A 79 -12.31 -2.71 -8.22
C PHE A 79 -12.19 -1.38 -8.98
N ASN A 80 -11.81 -1.47 -10.26
CA ASN A 80 -11.77 -0.33 -11.17
C ASN A 80 -13.11 -0.25 -11.91
N TYR A 81 -13.87 0.80 -11.66
CA TYR A 81 -15.15 1.10 -12.32
C TYR A 81 -15.09 2.38 -13.16
N GLY A 82 -13.89 2.96 -13.31
CA GLY A 82 -13.58 4.05 -14.23
C GLY A 82 -12.98 3.57 -15.55
N ASP A 83 -12.23 4.45 -16.20
CA ASP A 83 -11.52 4.13 -17.44
C ASP A 83 -10.36 3.14 -17.21
N PRO A 84 -10.00 2.32 -18.20
CA PRO A 84 -8.83 1.46 -18.13
C PRO A 84 -7.53 2.26 -17.95
N TYR A 85 -6.61 1.73 -17.17
CA TYR A 85 -5.26 2.28 -16.99
C TYR A 85 -4.21 1.16 -17.06
N THR A 86 -2.97 1.55 -17.27
CA THR A 86 -1.87 0.60 -17.38
C THR A 86 -0.93 0.68 -16.20
N ALA A 87 -0.21 -0.41 -15.96
CA ALA A 87 0.84 -0.51 -14.97
C ALA A 87 2.11 -1.09 -15.59
N SER A 88 3.26 -0.56 -15.21
CA SER A 88 4.57 -1.06 -15.60
C SER A 88 5.50 -1.18 -14.40
N GLN A 89 6.47 -2.09 -14.46
CA GLN A 89 7.49 -2.30 -13.44
C GLN A 89 8.82 -2.62 -14.12
N ASN A 90 9.92 -2.07 -13.59
CA ASN A 90 11.29 -2.39 -14.04
C ASN A 90 11.48 -2.28 -15.57
N ASN A 91 10.96 -1.20 -16.19
CA ASN A 91 11.00 -0.98 -17.65
C ASN A 91 10.27 -2.06 -18.48
N ALA A 92 9.49 -2.95 -17.86
CA ALA A 92 8.62 -3.85 -18.60
C ALA A 92 7.55 -3.06 -19.37
N PRO A 93 7.06 -3.60 -20.52
CA PRO A 93 5.97 -2.96 -21.23
C PRO A 93 4.76 -2.72 -20.33
N PRO A 94 4.06 -1.58 -20.47
CA PRO A 94 2.84 -1.32 -19.74
C PRO A 94 1.79 -2.40 -20.04
N MET A 95 1.16 -2.92 -18.98
CA MET A 95 0.07 -3.88 -19.08
C MET A 95 -1.22 -3.24 -18.59
N GLU A 96 -2.32 -3.47 -19.29
CA GLU A 96 -3.64 -3.04 -18.83
C GLU A 96 -4.00 -3.79 -17.55
N VAL A 97 -4.49 -3.04 -16.57
CA VAL A 97 -4.87 -3.59 -15.28
C VAL A 97 -6.30 -4.15 -15.35
N PRO A 98 -6.57 -5.39 -14.86
CA PRO A 98 -7.92 -5.95 -14.85
C PRO A 98 -8.91 -5.06 -14.10
N LYS A 99 -10.19 -5.06 -14.50
CA LYS A 99 -11.26 -4.29 -13.85
C LYS A 99 -11.48 -4.65 -12.37
N ALA A 100 -11.19 -5.89 -12.00
CA ALA A 100 -11.21 -6.35 -10.61
C ALA A 100 -10.03 -7.31 -10.40
N PHE A 101 -9.12 -6.98 -9.49
CA PHE A 101 -7.88 -7.73 -9.30
C PHE A 101 -7.42 -7.77 -7.85
N LEU A 102 -6.63 -8.79 -7.55
CA LEU A 102 -5.79 -8.87 -6.38
C LEU A 102 -4.37 -8.41 -6.74
N SER A 103 -3.91 -7.37 -6.11
CA SER A 103 -2.51 -6.95 -6.14
C SER A 103 -1.76 -7.70 -5.04
N GLY A 104 -0.79 -8.52 -5.43
CA GLY A 104 0.16 -9.10 -4.48
C GLY A 104 1.14 -8.05 -3.95
N GLN A 105 2.11 -8.49 -3.16
CA GLN A 105 3.18 -7.61 -2.71
C GLN A 105 4.12 -7.25 -3.87
N PHE A 106 4.47 -5.96 -3.97
CA PHE A 106 5.46 -5.49 -4.93
C PHE A 106 6.82 -5.33 -4.23
N THR A 107 7.85 -5.91 -4.85
CA THR A 107 9.23 -5.89 -4.32
C THR A 107 10.07 -4.75 -4.88
N ALA A 108 9.58 -4.06 -5.90
CA ALA A 108 10.19 -2.89 -6.50
C ALA A 108 9.12 -1.85 -6.85
N ASN A 109 9.55 -0.63 -7.17
CA ASN A 109 8.65 0.42 -7.62
C ASN A 109 7.91 0.01 -8.88
N TYR A 110 6.67 0.43 -8.99
CA TYR A 110 5.88 0.35 -10.22
C TYR A 110 5.26 1.69 -10.55
N THR A 111 4.94 1.87 -11.82
CA THR A 111 4.33 3.09 -12.34
C THR A 111 2.94 2.76 -12.86
N LEU A 112 1.94 3.56 -12.47
CA LEU A 112 0.61 3.58 -13.07
C LEU A 112 0.56 4.72 -14.06
N GLU A 113 0.09 4.45 -15.28
CA GLU A 113 -0.22 5.46 -16.27
C GLU A 113 -1.73 5.61 -16.36
N LEU A 114 -2.20 6.77 -15.92
CA LEU A 114 -3.62 7.09 -15.74
C LEU A 114 -4.10 7.98 -16.86
N LYS A 115 -5.33 7.75 -17.33
CA LYS A 115 -6.02 8.57 -18.33
C LYS A 115 -7.53 8.56 -18.08
N GLY A 116 -8.20 9.65 -18.46
CA GLY A 116 -9.66 9.73 -18.37
C GLY A 116 -10.21 9.77 -16.95
N MET A 117 -11.34 9.12 -16.72
CA MET A 117 -11.99 9.05 -15.41
C MET A 117 -11.40 7.90 -14.58
N ILE A 118 -10.76 8.26 -13.50
CA ILE A 118 -10.31 7.30 -12.49
C ILE A 118 -11.42 7.12 -11.48
N ALA A 119 -11.85 5.87 -11.30
CA ALA A 119 -12.86 5.49 -10.32
C ALA A 119 -12.51 4.10 -9.80
N VAL A 120 -11.89 4.04 -8.63
CA VAL A 120 -11.34 2.84 -8.01
C VAL A 120 -11.76 2.78 -6.56
N ALA A 121 -12.26 1.64 -6.13
CA ALA A 121 -12.43 1.30 -4.72
C ALA A 121 -11.63 0.04 -4.39
N GLY A 122 -11.12 -0.07 -3.17
CA GLY A 122 -10.34 -1.23 -2.81
C GLY A 122 -10.19 -1.46 -1.31
N ILE A 123 -9.69 -2.64 -1.01
CA ILE A 123 -9.37 -3.12 0.33
C ILE A 123 -7.86 -3.33 0.39
N VAL A 124 -7.20 -2.66 1.31
CA VAL A 124 -5.80 -2.96 1.66
C VAL A 124 -5.81 -4.02 2.76
N LEU A 125 -5.30 -5.19 2.46
CA LEU A 125 -5.32 -6.35 3.32
C LEU A 125 -3.99 -6.51 4.06
N LYS A 126 -4.05 -7.00 5.29
CA LYS A 126 -2.87 -7.44 6.03
C LYS A 126 -2.20 -8.61 5.29
N PRO A 127 -0.88 -8.81 5.43
CA PRO A 127 -0.09 -9.70 4.56
C PRO A 127 -0.61 -11.14 4.47
N CYS A 128 -1.06 -11.70 5.58
CA CYS A 128 -1.51 -13.10 5.62
C CYS A 128 -2.97 -13.29 5.19
N THR A 129 -3.75 -12.21 5.07
CA THR A 129 -5.21 -12.31 4.91
C THR A 129 -5.63 -13.03 3.64
N VAL A 130 -4.96 -12.78 2.52
CA VAL A 130 -5.27 -13.44 1.24
C VAL A 130 -5.02 -14.95 1.32
N HIS A 131 -3.89 -15.36 1.90
CA HIS A 131 -3.62 -16.77 2.15
C HIS A 131 -4.68 -17.38 3.07
N ASN A 132 -5.06 -16.68 4.13
CA ASN A 132 -6.07 -17.16 5.07
C ASN A 132 -7.45 -17.28 4.43
N MET A 133 -7.79 -16.45 3.44
CA MET A 133 -9.06 -16.52 2.69
C MET A 133 -9.10 -17.68 1.71
N PHE A 134 -8.03 -17.88 0.92
CA PHE A 134 -8.06 -18.71 -0.27
C PHE A 134 -7.08 -19.87 -0.26
N GLY A 135 -6.18 -19.97 0.73
CA GLY A 135 -5.09 -20.95 0.73
C GLY A 135 -4.04 -20.72 -0.36
N SER A 136 -4.08 -19.57 -1.06
CA SER A 136 -3.18 -19.26 -2.17
C SER A 136 -1.74 -19.14 -1.69
N ARG A 137 -0.78 -19.66 -2.47
CA ARG A 137 0.65 -19.42 -2.26
C ARG A 137 0.99 -17.99 -2.64
N MET A 138 1.23 -17.14 -1.64
CA MET A 138 1.46 -15.73 -1.86
C MET A 138 2.72 -15.41 -2.67
N SER A 139 3.72 -16.31 -2.68
CA SER A 139 4.90 -16.20 -3.53
C SER A 139 4.59 -16.21 -5.05
N GLU A 140 3.49 -16.80 -5.46
CA GLU A 140 3.04 -16.82 -6.86
C GLU A 140 2.35 -15.51 -7.27
N LEU A 141 1.97 -14.70 -6.29
CA LEU A 141 1.28 -13.41 -6.50
C LEU A 141 2.22 -12.20 -6.37
N VAL A 142 3.49 -12.41 -6.06
CA VAL A 142 4.48 -11.32 -5.93
C VAL A 142 4.65 -10.62 -7.28
N ASN A 143 4.66 -9.28 -7.24
CA ASN A 143 4.78 -8.42 -8.43
C ASN A 143 3.67 -8.63 -9.48
N SER A 144 2.51 -9.14 -9.06
CA SER A 144 1.42 -9.44 -9.97
C SER A 144 0.11 -8.75 -9.61
N ARG A 145 -0.78 -8.64 -10.59
CA ARG A 145 -2.17 -8.22 -10.46
C ARG A 145 -3.06 -9.31 -11.06
N ALA A 146 -3.40 -10.29 -10.22
CA ALA A 146 -4.22 -11.42 -10.64
C ALA A 146 -5.70 -11.01 -10.70
N ALA A 147 -6.40 -11.29 -11.80
CA ALA A 147 -7.83 -11.03 -11.89
C ALA A 147 -8.58 -11.76 -10.77
N LEU A 148 -9.54 -11.11 -10.12
CA LEU A 148 -10.30 -11.71 -9.00
C LEU A 148 -11.12 -12.92 -9.44
N SER A 149 -11.42 -13.05 -10.74
CA SER A 149 -12.09 -14.22 -11.30
C SER A 149 -11.30 -15.54 -11.19
N PHE A 150 -9.99 -15.46 -10.91
CA PHE A 150 -9.18 -16.66 -10.64
C PHE A 150 -9.36 -17.21 -9.21
N PHE A 151 -9.99 -16.44 -8.32
CA PHE A 151 -10.20 -16.86 -6.93
C PHE A 151 -11.60 -17.51 -6.79
N PRO A 152 -11.67 -18.80 -6.43
CA PRO A 152 -12.93 -19.52 -6.38
C PRO A 152 -13.88 -18.95 -5.32
N GLY A 153 -15.17 -18.96 -5.62
CA GLY A 153 -16.20 -18.52 -4.69
C GLY A 153 -16.41 -17.01 -4.62
N LEU A 154 -15.62 -16.19 -5.35
CA LEU A 154 -15.83 -14.75 -5.44
C LEU A 154 -16.88 -14.42 -6.52
N PRO A 155 -18.01 -13.79 -6.18
CA PRO A 155 -19.00 -13.32 -7.14
C PRO A 155 -18.55 -11.98 -7.78
N VAL A 156 -17.44 -12.01 -8.54
CA VAL A 156 -16.71 -10.81 -8.97
C VAL A 156 -17.56 -9.82 -9.74
N ASP A 157 -18.38 -10.28 -10.69
CA ASP A 157 -19.21 -9.38 -11.51
C ASP A 157 -20.35 -8.75 -10.71
N ILE A 158 -20.89 -9.49 -9.74
CA ILE A 158 -21.91 -8.95 -8.82
C ILE A 158 -21.29 -7.87 -7.93
N LEU A 159 -20.14 -8.15 -7.32
CA LEU A 159 -19.42 -7.20 -6.47
C LEU A 159 -18.99 -5.95 -7.25
N TRP A 160 -18.42 -6.15 -8.45
CA TRP A 160 -18.00 -5.05 -9.30
C TRP A 160 -19.20 -4.16 -9.68
N SER A 161 -20.33 -4.76 -10.07
CA SER A 161 -21.56 -4.05 -10.42
C SER A 161 -22.13 -3.31 -9.21
N ALA A 162 -22.13 -3.93 -8.03
CA ALA A 162 -22.60 -3.32 -6.79
C ALA A 162 -21.75 -2.09 -6.41
N VAL A 163 -20.41 -2.21 -6.46
CA VAL A 163 -19.50 -1.09 -6.16
C VAL A 163 -19.66 0.04 -7.20
N LYS A 164 -19.80 -0.30 -8.49
CA LYS A 164 -19.97 0.68 -9.55
C LYS A 164 -21.27 1.47 -9.44
N ASN A 165 -22.37 0.79 -9.09
CA ASN A 165 -23.70 1.40 -9.05
C ASN A 165 -23.97 2.14 -7.72
N GLU A 166 -23.19 1.88 -6.69
CA GLU A 166 -23.29 2.59 -5.43
C GLU A 166 -22.69 4.00 -5.57
N THR A 167 -23.44 5.02 -5.15
CA THR A 167 -23.03 6.42 -5.27
C THR A 167 -22.36 6.95 -4.00
N ALA A 168 -22.76 6.45 -2.83
CA ALA A 168 -22.20 6.87 -1.56
C ALA A 168 -20.90 6.11 -1.23
N ASP A 169 -19.90 6.81 -0.75
CA ASP A 169 -18.63 6.20 -0.34
C ASP A 169 -18.83 5.14 0.74
N GLU A 170 -19.60 5.46 1.77
CA GLU A 170 -19.91 4.56 2.87
C GLU A 170 -20.64 3.30 2.38
N GLY A 171 -21.48 3.43 1.35
CA GLY A 171 -22.16 2.30 0.72
C GLY A 171 -21.16 1.38 0.01
N LYS A 172 -20.21 1.95 -0.78
CA LYS A 172 -19.13 1.18 -1.40
C LYS A 172 -18.29 0.43 -0.35
N ILE A 173 -17.92 1.13 0.73
CA ILE A 173 -17.13 0.53 1.81
C ILE A 173 -17.90 -0.60 2.48
N LYS A 174 -19.18 -0.42 2.74
CA LYS A 174 -20.03 -1.48 3.34
C LYS A 174 -20.10 -2.74 2.45
N ILE A 175 -20.17 -2.59 1.13
CA ILE A 175 -20.11 -3.73 0.21
C ILE A 175 -18.77 -4.48 0.37
N LEU A 176 -17.66 -3.75 0.40
CA LEU A 176 -16.32 -4.32 0.58
C LEU A 176 -16.13 -4.95 1.96
N GLU A 177 -16.71 -4.38 3.01
CA GLU A 177 -16.71 -4.96 4.36
C GLU A 177 -17.47 -6.29 4.39
N GLN A 178 -18.65 -6.34 3.80
CA GLN A 178 -19.46 -7.57 3.74
C GLN A 178 -18.72 -8.69 3.01
N LEU A 179 -17.96 -8.36 1.99
CA LEU A 179 -17.08 -9.33 1.33
C LEU A 179 -16.10 -9.95 2.33
N ILE A 180 -15.36 -9.16 3.10
CA ILE A 180 -14.41 -9.70 4.08
C ILE A 180 -15.10 -10.46 5.20
N ILE A 181 -16.25 -9.96 5.69
CA ILE A 181 -17.05 -10.63 6.71
C ILE A 181 -17.48 -12.03 6.25
N SER A 182 -17.85 -12.20 4.97
CA SER A 182 -18.26 -13.51 4.44
C SER A 182 -17.10 -14.54 4.45
N TYR A 183 -15.86 -14.10 4.38
CA TYR A 183 -14.67 -14.95 4.48
C TYR A 183 -14.10 -15.06 5.90
N LEU A 184 -14.65 -14.35 6.88
CA LEU A 184 -14.10 -14.28 8.24
C LEU A 184 -13.95 -15.65 8.92
N PRO A 185 -14.88 -16.63 8.76
CA PRO A 185 -14.68 -17.97 9.30
C PRO A 185 -13.44 -18.67 8.71
N ALA A 186 -13.25 -18.59 7.40
CA ALA A 186 -12.06 -19.14 6.72
C ALA A 186 -10.79 -18.45 7.17
N ILE A 187 -10.79 -17.11 7.26
CA ILE A 187 -9.64 -16.33 7.72
C ILE A 187 -9.24 -16.74 9.13
N LYS A 188 -10.20 -16.81 10.06
CA LYS A 188 -9.94 -17.15 11.47
C LYS A 188 -9.44 -18.59 11.64
N SER A 189 -9.94 -19.54 10.84
CA SER A 189 -9.50 -20.96 10.93
C SER A 189 -8.09 -21.18 10.39
N ASN A 190 -7.57 -20.28 9.58
CA ASN A 190 -6.26 -20.38 8.94
C ASN A 190 -5.17 -19.50 9.58
N ILE A 191 -5.49 -18.83 10.70
CA ILE A 191 -4.48 -18.10 11.48
C ILE A 191 -3.42 -19.08 11.99
N SER A 192 -2.17 -18.67 11.93
CA SER A 192 -1.03 -19.49 12.31
C SER A 192 0.06 -18.64 12.96
N ILE A 193 1.11 -19.28 13.44
CA ILE A 193 2.28 -18.61 14.03
C ILE A 193 2.94 -17.59 13.07
N ILE A 194 2.68 -17.68 11.77
CA ILE A 194 3.20 -16.71 10.79
C ILE A 194 2.45 -15.38 10.88
N ASP A 195 1.17 -15.39 11.25
CA ASP A 195 0.42 -14.14 11.52
C ASP A 195 1.03 -13.41 12.73
N GLU A 196 1.42 -14.16 13.77
CA GLU A 196 2.13 -13.61 14.93
C GLU A 196 3.52 -13.08 14.54
N ALA A 197 4.23 -13.77 13.63
CA ALA A 197 5.52 -13.29 13.12
C ALA A 197 5.38 -11.96 12.38
N VAL A 198 4.35 -11.80 11.56
CA VAL A 198 4.03 -10.55 10.85
C VAL A 198 3.74 -9.44 11.86
N GLU A 199 2.87 -9.69 12.84
CA GLU A 199 2.51 -8.72 13.87
C GLU A 199 3.73 -8.29 14.70
N TYR A 200 4.61 -9.24 15.04
CA TYR A 200 5.83 -8.94 15.80
C TYR A 200 6.80 -8.06 14.99
N ILE A 201 7.01 -8.37 13.71
CA ILE A 201 7.83 -7.52 12.82
C ILE A 201 7.21 -6.12 12.69
N ASP A 202 5.88 -6.02 12.56
CA ASP A 202 5.15 -4.75 12.46
C ASP A 202 5.30 -3.91 13.74
N THR A 203 5.15 -4.53 14.90
CA THR A 203 5.33 -3.89 16.22
C THR A 203 6.74 -3.32 16.36
N CYS A 204 7.76 -4.05 15.88
CA CYS A 204 9.15 -3.59 15.84
C CYS A 204 9.45 -2.63 14.70
N LYS A 205 8.47 -2.19 13.91
CA LYS A 205 8.64 -1.33 12.72
C LYS A 205 9.66 -1.87 11.72
N GLY A 206 9.84 -3.19 11.67
CA GLY A 206 10.84 -3.85 10.85
C GLY A 206 12.29 -3.77 11.38
N CYS A 207 12.54 -3.16 12.54
CA CYS A 207 13.86 -3.09 13.18
C CYS A 207 14.10 -4.32 14.05
N ILE A 208 14.13 -5.49 13.42
CA ILE A 208 14.32 -6.79 14.09
C ILE A 208 14.98 -7.80 13.15
N SER A 209 15.83 -8.67 13.70
CA SER A 209 16.44 -9.76 12.93
C SER A 209 15.49 -10.95 12.76
N VAL A 210 15.68 -11.72 11.71
CA VAL A 210 14.90 -12.96 11.46
C VAL A 210 15.13 -13.98 12.56
N GLU A 211 16.35 -14.03 13.09
CA GLU A 211 16.75 -14.86 14.21
C GLU A 211 15.94 -14.53 15.47
N ALA A 212 15.84 -13.26 15.82
CA ALA A 212 15.08 -12.80 16.99
C ALA A 212 13.57 -13.09 16.85
N VAL A 213 13.00 -12.99 15.64
CA VAL A 213 11.61 -13.40 15.39
C VAL A 213 11.43 -14.90 15.59
N ALA A 214 12.33 -15.72 15.05
CA ALA A 214 12.27 -17.17 15.18
C ALA A 214 12.42 -17.64 16.64
N GLU A 215 13.35 -17.02 17.38
CA GLU A 215 13.57 -17.27 18.80
C GLU A 215 12.33 -16.88 19.63
N LYS A 216 11.79 -15.68 19.42
CA LYS A 216 10.57 -15.20 20.11
C LYS A 216 9.39 -16.16 19.95
N LEU A 217 9.23 -16.76 18.77
CA LEU A 217 8.14 -17.67 18.46
C LEU A 217 8.46 -19.14 18.71
N ASN A 218 9.66 -19.44 19.21
CA ASN A 218 10.14 -20.80 19.46
C ASN A 218 10.01 -21.74 18.23
N ILE A 219 10.40 -21.23 17.05
CA ILE A 219 10.43 -21.96 15.79
C ILE A 219 11.81 -21.87 15.13
N SER A 220 12.13 -22.82 14.26
CA SER A 220 13.40 -22.74 13.53
C SER A 220 13.34 -21.64 12.46
N ARG A 221 14.47 -20.95 12.24
CA ARG A 221 14.60 -19.96 11.15
C ARG A 221 14.16 -20.53 9.80
N ARG A 222 14.55 -21.77 9.47
CA ARG A 222 14.18 -22.44 8.22
C ARG A 222 12.66 -22.61 8.09
N TYR A 223 11.97 -22.96 9.17
CA TYR A 223 10.51 -23.08 9.19
C TYR A 223 9.87 -21.71 8.97
N LEU A 224 10.33 -20.68 9.70
CA LEU A 224 9.86 -19.30 9.55
C LEU A 224 10.00 -18.83 8.10
N GLU A 225 11.20 -18.90 7.50
CA GLU A 225 11.46 -18.45 6.13
C GLU A 225 10.57 -19.16 5.10
N LYS A 226 10.44 -20.51 5.21
CA LYS A 226 9.61 -21.31 4.31
C LYS A 226 8.14 -20.93 4.39
N LYS A 227 7.60 -20.88 5.62
CA LYS A 227 6.17 -20.61 5.83
C LYS A 227 5.81 -19.16 5.62
N PHE A 228 6.71 -18.25 5.92
CA PHE A 228 6.54 -16.82 5.63
C PHE A 228 6.48 -16.55 4.12
N LEU A 229 7.36 -17.17 3.34
CA LEU A 229 7.32 -17.08 1.88
C LEU A 229 6.01 -17.62 1.29
N GLU A 230 5.51 -18.74 1.82
CA GLU A 230 4.24 -19.35 1.41
C GLU A 230 3.05 -18.42 1.71
N LYS A 231 3.01 -17.83 2.93
CA LYS A 231 1.84 -17.13 3.46
C LYS A 231 1.85 -15.63 3.20
N VAL A 232 3.04 -15.01 3.12
CA VAL A 232 3.23 -13.57 2.94
C VAL A 232 3.72 -13.23 1.52
N GLY A 233 4.43 -14.14 0.87
CA GLY A 233 4.91 -13.98 -0.50
C GLY A 233 6.36 -13.53 -0.62
N VAL A 234 6.92 -12.92 0.42
CA VAL A 234 8.32 -12.46 0.46
C VAL A 234 9.03 -13.06 1.67
N SER A 235 10.36 -12.97 1.72
CA SER A 235 11.10 -13.44 2.91
C SER A 235 10.83 -12.53 4.13
N PRO A 236 10.92 -13.06 5.36
CA PRO A 236 10.75 -12.24 6.57
C PRO A 236 11.76 -11.08 6.64
N LYS A 237 13.00 -11.30 6.17
CA LYS A 237 14.01 -10.23 6.08
C LYS A 237 13.58 -9.11 5.13
N PHE A 238 13.06 -9.45 3.95
CA PHE A 238 12.61 -8.44 2.98
C PHE A 238 11.37 -7.70 3.49
N TYR A 239 10.44 -8.42 4.12
CA TYR A 239 9.26 -7.84 4.75
C TYR A 239 9.65 -6.82 5.84
N ALA A 240 10.57 -7.19 6.73
CA ALA A 240 11.09 -6.30 7.77
C ALA A 240 11.72 -5.03 7.18
N ARG A 241 12.52 -5.15 6.11
CA ARG A 241 13.10 -3.99 5.40
C ARG A 241 12.03 -3.05 4.83
N ILE A 242 10.97 -3.58 4.20
CA ILE A 242 9.87 -2.75 3.67
C ILE A 242 9.13 -2.03 4.82
N LYS A 243 8.89 -2.71 5.94
CA LYS A 243 8.23 -2.10 7.11
C LYS A 243 9.10 -1.01 7.73
N ARG A 244 10.41 -1.25 7.86
CA ARG A 244 11.39 -0.26 8.29
C ARG A 244 11.42 0.95 7.37
N PHE A 245 11.49 0.74 6.06
CA PHE A 245 11.41 1.80 5.05
C PHE A 245 10.12 2.61 5.16
N GLY A 246 8.96 1.97 5.33
CA GLY A 246 7.67 2.65 5.50
C GLY A 246 7.64 3.54 6.75
N ALA A 247 8.12 3.02 7.89
CA ALA A 247 8.21 3.77 9.14
C ALA A 247 9.20 4.94 9.04
N LEU A 248 10.36 4.71 8.44
CA LEU A 248 11.37 5.74 8.17
C LEU A 248 10.83 6.84 7.25
N SER A 249 10.20 6.47 6.14
CA SER A 249 9.61 7.43 5.19
C SER A 249 8.56 8.30 5.85
N ASN A 250 7.71 7.70 6.69
CA ASN A 250 6.71 8.43 7.45
C ASN A 250 7.35 9.41 8.45
N LYS A 251 8.40 8.99 9.17
CA LYS A 251 9.14 9.89 10.09
C LYS A 251 9.75 11.06 9.32
N ILE A 252 10.46 10.79 8.22
CA ILE A 252 11.11 11.82 7.39
C ILE A 252 10.07 12.82 6.82
N ALA A 253 8.91 12.35 6.38
CA ALA A 253 7.86 13.20 5.79
C ALA A 253 7.26 14.19 6.80
N HIS A 254 7.20 13.85 8.09
CA HIS A 254 6.49 14.65 9.11
C HIS A 254 7.39 15.44 10.04
N GLN A 255 8.71 15.23 10.02
CA GLN A 255 9.64 16.00 10.83
C GLN A 255 10.00 17.35 10.17
N GLU A 256 10.05 18.44 10.97
CA GLU A 256 10.49 19.74 10.47
C GLU A 256 12.02 19.80 10.26
N LYS A 257 12.76 19.21 11.18
CA LYS A 257 14.23 19.08 11.12
C LYS A 257 14.59 17.62 11.33
N ILE A 258 15.52 17.13 10.55
CA ILE A 258 15.96 15.75 10.62
C ILE A 258 17.34 15.69 11.23
N ASP A 259 17.47 14.95 12.33
CA ASP A 259 18.74 14.46 12.83
C ASP A 259 19.01 13.08 12.23
N TRP A 260 19.92 13.04 11.27
CA TRP A 260 20.27 11.81 10.58
C TRP A 260 20.98 10.78 11.47
N GLN A 261 21.68 11.22 12.52
CA GLN A 261 22.33 10.32 13.47
C GLN A 261 21.30 9.65 14.36
N GLU A 262 20.33 10.42 14.86
CA GLU A 262 19.19 9.87 15.62
C GLU A 262 18.42 8.83 14.78
N ILE A 263 18.13 9.14 13.51
CA ILE A 263 17.43 8.22 12.60
C ILE A 263 18.21 6.93 12.37
N VAL A 264 19.53 7.02 12.17
CA VAL A 264 20.40 5.84 12.00
C VAL A 264 20.28 4.91 13.20
N LEU A 265 20.31 5.47 14.42
CA LEU A 265 20.18 4.69 15.66
C LEU A 265 18.76 4.14 15.85
N GLU A 266 17.71 4.96 15.64
CA GLU A 266 16.31 4.54 15.86
C GLU A 266 15.88 3.40 14.92
N PHE A 267 16.37 3.44 13.67
CA PHE A 267 15.98 2.46 12.65
C PHE A 267 17.00 1.34 12.44
N ASP A 268 17.95 1.19 13.36
CA ASP A 268 18.95 0.11 13.37
C ASP A 268 19.74 0.02 12.04
N PHE A 269 20.16 1.17 11.51
CA PHE A 269 21.11 1.23 10.42
C PHE A 269 22.54 1.23 10.96
N HIS A 270 23.44 0.58 10.23
CA HIS A 270 24.86 0.57 10.60
C HIS A 270 25.47 1.98 10.53
N ASP A 271 25.13 2.73 9.49
CA ASP A 271 25.56 4.11 9.27
C ASP A 271 24.60 4.84 8.30
N GLN A 272 24.85 6.13 8.09
CA GLN A 272 24.06 6.96 7.19
C GLN A 272 24.14 6.48 5.73
N SER A 273 25.26 5.92 5.29
CA SER A 273 25.41 5.42 3.92
C SER A 273 24.53 4.21 3.67
N HIS A 274 24.43 3.31 4.66
CA HIS A 274 23.51 2.17 4.62
C HIS A 274 22.05 2.64 4.55
N LEU A 275 21.66 3.63 5.39
CA LEU A 275 20.32 4.23 5.34
C LEU A 275 20.01 4.81 3.96
N VAL A 276 20.90 5.65 3.40
CA VAL A 276 20.71 6.27 2.09
C VAL A 276 20.57 5.21 1.00
N LYS A 277 21.42 4.18 1.01
CA LYS A 277 21.39 3.09 0.03
C LYS A 277 20.08 2.33 0.06
N GLU A 278 19.60 1.93 1.25
CA GLU A 278 18.33 1.20 1.39
C GLU A 278 17.14 2.10 1.01
N PHE A 279 17.15 3.37 1.41
CA PHE A 279 16.09 4.30 1.05
C PHE A 279 16.00 4.53 -0.46
N MET A 280 17.14 4.68 -1.15
CA MET A 280 17.19 4.82 -2.61
C MET A 280 16.73 3.57 -3.34
N GLU A 281 17.04 2.37 -2.81
CA GLU A 281 16.57 1.10 -3.37
C GLU A 281 15.04 1.05 -3.45
N PHE A 282 14.35 1.49 -2.39
CA PHE A 282 12.89 1.43 -2.32
C PHE A 282 12.18 2.65 -2.91
N ASN A 283 12.78 3.84 -2.84
CA ASN A 283 12.12 5.09 -3.25
C ASN A 283 12.72 5.73 -4.50
N GLN A 284 13.87 5.28 -4.98
CA GLN A 284 14.62 5.87 -6.12
C GLN A 284 14.95 7.36 -5.93
N MET A 285 14.89 7.85 -4.69
CA MET A 285 15.15 9.23 -4.31
C MET A 285 15.98 9.28 -3.04
N ASN A 286 16.90 10.25 -2.96
CA ASN A 286 17.66 10.49 -1.73
C ASN A 286 16.74 10.92 -0.57
N PRO A 287 16.96 10.44 0.67
CA PRO A 287 16.13 10.77 1.83
C PRO A 287 15.97 12.29 2.06
N SER A 288 17.04 13.07 1.85
CA SER A 288 16.99 14.53 2.01
C SER A 288 16.12 15.21 0.95
N GLN A 289 16.17 14.74 -0.30
CA GLN A 289 15.28 15.22 -1.37
C GLN A 289 13.82 14.85 -1.09
N TYR A 290 13.59 13.63 -0.58
CA TYR A 290 12.27 13.18 -0.16
C TYR A 290 11.70 14.07 0.94
N HIS A 291 12.50 14.40 1.95
CA HIS A 291 12.11 15.32 3.02
C HIS A 291 11.70 16.70 2.50
N LEU A 292 12.54 17.31 1.64
CA LEU A 292 12.26 18.61 1.05
C LEU A 292 10.95 18.62 0.25
N LEU A 293 10.72 17.61 -0.58
CA LEU A 293 9.50 17.47 -1.36
C LEU A 293 8.26 17.39 -0.48
N HIS A 294 8.28 16.57 0.56
CA HIS A 294 7.15 16.43 1.48
C HIS A 294 6.90 17.68 2.32
N ARG A 295 7.95 18.37 2.72
CA ARG A 295 7.86 19.63 3.45
C ARG A 295 7.27 20.77 2.59
N GLU A 296 7.56 20.82 1.32
CA GLU A 296 6.92 21.73 0.39
C GLU A 296 5.43 21.41 0.23
N LEU A 297 5.08 20.13 0.01
CA LEU A 297 3.68 19.71 -0.10
C LEU A 297 2.85 20.04 1.15
N THR A 298 3.39 19.85 2.35
CA THR A 298 2.70 20.20 3.61
C THR A 298 2.49 21.71 3.80
N ARG A 299 3.29 22.57 3.20
CA ARG A 299 3.09 24.02 3.22
C ARG A 299 1.95 24.49 2.30
N PHE A 300 1.63 23.73 1.25
CA PHE A 300 0.52 24.05 0.34
C PHE A 300 -0.84 23.48 0.82
N VAL A 301 -0.83 22.61 1.84
CA VAL A 301 -2.05 21.96 2.38
C VAL A 301 -2.51 22.61 3.69
N LYS A 302 -1.75 23.56 4.24
CA LYS A 302 -2.17 24.44 5.34
C LYS A 302 -2.83 25.69 4.77
#